data_d07c921ee829f29f98f0ed88103874c3
#
_entry.id   d07c921ee829f29f98f0ed88103874c3
#
_cell.length_a   1.000
_cell.length_b   1.000
_cell.length_c   1.000
_cell.angle_alpha   90.00
_cell.angle_beta   90.00
_cell.angle_gamma   90.00
#
_symmetry.space_group_name_H-M   'P 1'
#
loop_
_entity.id
_entity.type
_entity.pdbx_description
1 polymer ?
#
loop_
_entity_poly.entity_id
_entity_poly.type
_entity_poly.pdbx_seq_one_letter_code
_entity_poly.pdbx_strand_id
1 'polypeptide(L)'
;MLASHICRSAAPVQASAALRSRVARESYLRKLARPADLVSNFKNGDYIGWSGRARHAAYFTGVGYPKETPLALAEHVEKNNLQGDLRFSLFVGASTGPEVEERWARNGMIERRFPHQVGKGIAKEINAGRLDFADTHLSKFPQDLQYGYYSLAKKGGDRTKPLDWAIVEATEVLEDGSIGASVGATPEILASADKIIIEVNTALPSFKGLHDIYTLADPPRRLPYLITHPADRIGLPSIQVDPERVVAIVETDKPDNTGNNAPENEDSKRIAAHLIHFLEEEVAAGRMPRNLHPLQSGIGNVANSIIGGLAESKFEQLQVWTEVVQDRFLPLIDSGRLSYASATSIRLSKDGFRRLYDDWDRYFDKLLLRPQQVANSPEIIRRLGVIAMNTPLEVDMYGHANSTCALGSRMLNGLGGSADFLRNAKLSVMHTPSARPSKTDPTGISCIVPFATHVDQTEHDLDVVVTEQGLADLRGLSPRQRALVIIDKCAHPDYKDQLLDYYNMALHECIKKGMAHEPHMLRNAFKMHCAFEERGTMKLDKWD
;
A
#
# COMPACT_ATOMS: atom_id res chain seq x y z
N MET A 1 -29.86 4.19 25.17
CA MET A 1 -29.79 3.03 26.08
C MET A 1 -29.60 1.73 25.28
N LEU A 2 -28.41 1.52 24.64
CA LEU A 2 -28.10 0.30 23.85
C LEU A 2 -26.75 -0.32 24.20
N ALA A 3 -26.15 0.08 25.34
CA ALA A 3 -24.80 -0.36 25.74
C ALA A 3 -24.74 -1.60 26.66
N SER A 4 -25.80 -2.41 26.79
CA SER A 4 -25.87 -3.35 27.92
C SER A 4 -25.99 -4.84 27.61
N HIS A 5 -25.67 -5.33 26.43
CA HIS A 5 -25.73 -6.77 26.18
C HIS A 5 -24.49 -7.34 25.49
N ILE A 6 -23.32 -7.07 26.05
CA ILE A 6 -22.19 -7.99 25.85
C ILE A 6 -22.33 -9.05 26.94
N CYS A 7 -22.50 -10.32 26.58
CA CYS A 7 -22.58 -11.44 27.52
C CYS A 7 -21.31 -11.48 28.39
N ARG A 8 -21.40 -10.93 29.63
CA ARG A 8 -20.35 -11.03 30.65
C ARG A 8 -20.61 -12.25 31.49
N SER A 9 -20.16 -13.41 31.07
CA SER A 9 -20.19 -14.63 31.89
C SER A 9 -18.83 -15.09 32.43
N ALA A 10 -17.79 -14.27 32.27
CA ALA A 10 -16.43 -14.60 32.70
C ALA A 10 -16.00 -13.77 33.93
N ALA A 11 -15.10 -14.34 34.76
CA ALA A 11 -14.47 -13.61 35.86
C ALA A 11 -13.83 -12.28 35.36
N PRO A 12 -13.88 -11.22 36.19
CA PRO A 12 -13.33 -9.92 35.77
C PRO A 12 -11.86 -10.05 35.43
N VAL A 13 -11.47 -9.50 34.27
CA VAL A 13 -10.08 -9.45 33.83
C VAL A 13 -9.40 -8.33 34.59
N GLN A 14 -8.24 -8.61 35.17
CA GLN A 14 -7.45 -7.59 35.86
C GLN A 14 -6.42 -7.00 34.90
N ALA A 15 -6.41 -5.67 34.76
CA ALA A 15 -5.41 -4.96 33.96
C ALA A 15 -4.01 -5.13 34.53
N SER A 16 -3.03 -5.40 33.67
CA SER A 16 -1.62 -5.40 34.07
C SER A 16 -1.14 -3.97 34.43
N ALA A 17 0.00 -3.87 35.09
CA ALA A 17 0.64 -2.56 35.34
C ALA A 17 1.02 -1.87 34.02
N ALA A 18 1.46 -2.65 33.01
CA ALA A 18 1.79 -2.15 31.68
C ALA A 18 0.56 -1.55 30.99
N LEU A 19 -0.58 -2.24 30.97
CA LEU A 19 -1.81 -1.70 30.39
C LEU A 19 -2.27 -0.42 31.13
N ARG A 20 -2.21 -0.42 32.47
CA ARG A 20 -2.60 0.77 33.27
C ARG A 20 -1.77 1.99 32.95
N SER A 21 -0.49 1.82 32.62
CA SER A 21 0.38 2.95 32.22
C SER A 21 0.05 3.49 30.83
N ARG A 22 -0.67 2.72 30.00
CA ARG A 22 -1.03 3.08 28.62
C ARG A 22 -2.48 3.56 28.45
N VAL A 23 -3.34 3.34 29.46
CA VAL A 23 -4.76 3.70 29.39
C VAL A 23 -5.06 4.74 30.45
N ALA A 24 -5.02 6.02 30.08
CA ALA A 24 -5.31 7.14 30.97
C ALA A 24 -6.81 7.27 31.31
N ARG A 25 -7.70 6.83 30.42
CA ARG A 25 -9.14 6.89 30.62
C ARG A 25 -9.65 5.71 31.45
N GLU A 26 -9.89 5.90 32.73
CA GLU A 26 -10.28 4.86 33.68
C GLU A 26 -11.57 4.08 33.26
N SER A 27 -12.53 4.78 32.61
CA SER A 27 -13.76 4.12 32.14
C SER A 27 -13.50 3.04 31.10
N TYR A 28 -12.38 3.08 30.37
CA TYR A 28 -12.01 2.06 29.39
C TYR A 28 -11.42 0.82 30.06
N LEU A 29 -10.70 0.95 31.17
CA LEU A 29 -10.22 -0.20 31.95
C LEU A 29 -11.34 -1.08 32.47
N ARG A 30 -12.53 -0.50 32.72
CA ARG A 30 -13.75 -1.27 33.09
C ARG A 30 -14.32 -2.10 31.93
N LYS A 31 -13.89 -1.81 30.69
CA LYS A 31 -14.28 -2.53 29.45
C LYS A 31 -13.24 -3.59 29.07
N LEU A 32 -12.25 -3.88 29.93
CA LEU A 32 -11.22 -4.87 29.66
C LEU A 32 -11.86 -6.26 29.53
N ALA A 33 -11.52 -6.94 28.44
CA ALA A 33 -12.06 -8.24 28.08
C ALA A 33 -10.97 -9.17 27.52
N ARG A 34 -11.16 -10.47 27.68
CA ARG A 34 -10.34 -11.45 26.96
C ARG A 34 -10.86 -11.58 25.54
N PRO A 35 -9.99 -11.75 24.53
CA PRO A 35 -10.42 -11.94 23.15
C PRO A 35 -11.46 -13.05 22.96
N ALA A 36 -11.28 -14.18 23.66
CA ALA A 36 -12.21 -15.32 23.60
C ALA A 36 -13.63 -15.00 24.08
N ASP A 37 -13.80 -14.03 24.98
CA ASP A 37 -15.12 -13.64 25.50
C ASP A 37 -15.90 -12.77 24.50
N LEU A 38 -15.21 -12.25 23.46
CA LEU A 38 -15.80 -11.36 22.46
C LEU A 38 -16.31 -12.10 21.22
N VAL A 39 -15.81 -13.31 20.94
CA VAL A 39 -16.05 -14.02 19.67
C VAL A 39 -17.52 -14.31 19.38
N SER A 40 -18.34 -14.58 20.43
CA SER A 40 -19.78 -14.83 20.28
C SER A 40 -20.61 -13.63 19.88
N ASN A 41 -20.04 -12.42 19.89
CA ASN A 41 -20.75 -11.21 19.50
C ASN A 41 -20.71 -10.97 17.98
N PHE A 42 -19.81 -11.63 17.26
CA PHE A 42 -19.68 -11.52 15.80
C PHE A 42 -20.67 -12.44 15.10
N LYS A 43 -21.26 -11.94 14.03
CA LYS A 43 -22.29 -12.66 13.26
C LYS A 43 -21.83 -12.86 11.83
N ASN A 44 -22.29 -13.94 11.22
CA ASN A 44 -22.09 -14.17 9.80
C ASN A 44 -22.60 -12.98 8.98
N GLY A 45 -21.77 -12.48 8.08
CA GLY A 45 -22.07 -11.32 7.25
C GLY A 45 -21.71 -9.96 7.85
N ASP A 46 -21.15 -9.92 9.09
CA ASP A 46 -20.70 -8.66 9.68
C ASP A 46 -19.62 -7.97 8.81
N TYR A 47 -19.65 -6.65 8.76
CA TYR A 47 -18.66 -5.80 8.14
C TYR A 47 -17.66 -5.36 9.19
N ILE A 48 -16.41 -5.76 9.02
CA ILE A 48 -15.36 -5.55 10.01
C ILE A 48 -14.26 -4.67 9.42
N GLY A 49 -13.98 -3.54 10.08
CA GLY A 49 -12.84 -2.69 9.79
C GLY A 49 -11.66 -2.99 10.72
N TRP A 50 -10.45 -3.08 10.17
CA TRP A 50 -9.21 -3.23 10.94
C TRP A 50 -8.28 -2.04 10.74
N SER A 51 -7.60 -1.65 11.83
CA SER A 51 -6.44 -0.76 11.71
C SER A 51 -5.27 -1.51 11.07
N GLY A 52 -4.27 -0.75 10.69
CA GLY A 52 -3.02 -1.28 10.19
C GLY A 52 -2.82 -1.15 8.72
N ARG A 53 -1.57 -1.32 8.31
CA ARG A 53 -1.15 -1.25 6.93
C ARG A 53 0.12 -2.03 6.69
N ALA A 54 0.09 -2.96 5.76
CA ALA A 54 1.25 -3.65 5.25
C ALA A 54 1.24 -3.68 3.72
N ARG A 55 2.39 -3.82 3.10
CA ARG A 55 2.51 -4.04 1.65
C ARG A 55 3.61 -5.04 1.32
N HIS A 56 3.25 -5.97 0.45
CA HIS A 56 4.04 -6.85 -0.42
C HIS A 56 4.54 -8.19 0.10
N ALA A 57 4.27 -9.16 -0.78
CA ALA A 57 4.73 -10.54 -0.99
C ALA A 57 5.65 -11.16 0.09
N ALA A 58 5.12 -12.17 0.68
CA ALA A 58 5.74 -13.27 1.40
C ALA A 58 5.99 -13.14 2.90
N TYR A 59 6.28 -11.96 3.52
CA TYR A 59 6.64 -11.92 4.95
C TYR A 59 6.58 -10.54 5.61
N PHE A 60 5.66 -9.59 5.25
CA PHE A 60 5.80 -8.21 5.72
C PHE A 60 4.52 -7.57 6.20
N THR A 61 4.54 -7.09 7.43
CA THR A 61 3.47 -6.30 8.05
C THR A 61 3.96 -4.89 8.39
N GLY A 62 3.06 -3.90 8.33
CA GLY A 62 3.29 -2.59 8.94
C GLY A 62 2.90 -2.61 10.41
N VAL A 63 3.14 -1.51 11.10
CA VAL A 63 2.77 -1.38 12.52
C VAL A 63 1.27 -1.22 12.71
N GLY A 64 0.76 -1.76 13.82
CA GLY A 64 -0.52 -1.36 14.39
C GLY A 64 -1.74 -2.08 13.81
N TYR A 65 -1.65 -3.34 13.46
CA TYR A 65 -2.83 -4.17 13.13
C TYR A 65 -3.29 -4.99 14.35
N PRO A 66 -4.60 -5.21 14.50
CA PRO A 66 -5.12 -6.00 15.62
C PRO A 66 -4.72 -7.46 15.49
N LYS A 67 -4.36 -8.09 16.61
CA LYS A 67 -3.85 -9.46 16.64
C LYS A 67 -4.73 -10.37 17.48
N GLU A 68 -5.13 -9.92 18.65
CA GLU A 68 -5.76 -10.77 19.65
C GLU A 68 -7.19 -11.22 19.27
N THR A 69 -8.06 -10.25 18.98
CA THR A 69 -9.46 -10.53 18.62
C THR A 69 -9.59 -11.27 17.30
N PRO A 70 -8.88 -10.88 16.21
CA PRO A 70 -8.93 -11.65 14.97
C PRO A 70 -8.38 -13.07 15.08
N LEU A 71 -7.32 -13.30 15.89
CA LEU A 71 -6.80 -14.64 16.12
C LEU A 71 -7.77 -15.48 16.95
N ALA A 72 -8.39 -14.91 17.98
CA ALA A 72 -9.41 -15.62 18.76
C ALA A 72 -10.64 -16.00 17.92
N LEU A 73 -11.06 -15.16 16.97
CA LEU A 73 -12.11 -15.49 16.01
C LEU A 73 -11.70 -16.66 15.11
N ALA A 74 -10.47 -16.67 14.58
CA ALA A 74 -9.97 -17.79 13.79
C ALA A 74 -9.93 -19.09 14.60
N GLU A 75 -9.46 -19.04 15.86
CA GLU A 75 -9.47 -20.19 16.76
C GLU A 75 -10.88 -20.69 17.07
N HIS A 76 -11.83 -19.77 17.26
CA HIS A 76 -13.23 -20.13 17.47
C HIS A 76 -13.82 -20.89 16.28
N VAL A 77 -13.56 -20.40 15.06
CA VAL A 77 -13.99 -21.07 13.83
C VAL A 77 -13.37 -22.45 13.70
N GLU A 78 -12.07 -22.58 13.95
CA GLU A 78 -11.35 -23.86 13.86
C GLU A 78 -11.85 -24.88 14.91
N LYS A 79 -12.02 -24.45 16.16
CA LYS A 79 -12.47 -25.33 17.26
C LYS A 79 -13.91 -25.81 17.09
N ASN A 80 -14.76 -25.03 16.44
CA ASN A 80 -16.18 -25.33 16.28
C ASN A 80 -16.54 -25.81 14.86
N ASN A 81 -15.56 -26.05 14.00
CA ASN A 81 -15.73 -26.46 12.60
C ASN A 81 -16.66 -25.55 11.79
N LEU A 82 -16.50 -24.23 11.96
CA LEU A 82 -17.29 -23.19 11.29
C LEU A 82 -16.64 -22.62 10.03
N GLN A 83 -15.67 -23.35 9.44
CA GLN A 83 -14.97 -22.92 8.23
C GLN A 83 -15.96 -22.74 7.08
N GLY A 84 -16.00 -21.52 6.52
CA GLY A 84 -16.94 -21.15 5.46
C GLY A 84 -18.36 -20.80 5.92
N ASP A 85 -18.75 -21.11 7.15
CA ASP A 85 -20.07 -20.80 7.70
C ASP A 85 -20.10 -19.42 8.38
N LEU A 86 -18.99 -19.02 9.02
CA LEU A 86 -18.84 -17.70 9.64
C LEU A 86 -17.92 -16.84 8.76
N ARG A 87 -18.53 -15.99 7.93
CA ARG A 87 -17.85 -15.18 6.92
C ARG A 87 -18.12 -13.70 7.13
N PHE A 88 -17.14 -12.87 6.79
CA PHE A 88 -17.13 -11.44 7.02
C PHE A 88 -16.72 -10.66 5.77
N SER A 89 -17.24 -9.43 5.65
CA SER A 89 -16.65 -8.45 4.73
C SER A 89 -15.58 -7.66 5.47
N LEU A 90 -14.33 -7.71 4.99
CA LEU A 90 -13.16 -7.18 5.67
C LEU A 90 -12.67 -5.89 5.00
N PHE A 91 -12.56 -4.83 5.79
CA PHE A 91 -12.11 -3.49 5.40
C PHE A 91 -10.83 -3.15 6.14
N VAL A 92 -9.75 -2.96 5.40
CA VAL A 92 -8.43 -2.64 5.99
C VAL A 92 -7.80 -1.54 5.17
N GLY A 93 -7.11 -0.60 5.79
CA GLY A 93 -6.41 0.48 5.07
C GLY A 93 -5.41 -0.04 4.03
N ALA A 94 -4.78 -1.19 4.33
CA ALA A 94 -4.01 -2.03 3.42
C ALA A 94 -3.97 -3.45 4.01
N SER A 95 -3.02 -4.33 3.67
CA SER A 95 -2.92 -5.68 4.26
C SER A 95 -2.45 -5.66 5.72
N THR A 96 -2.81 -6.69 6.47
CA THR A 96 -2.34 -6.97 7.84
C THR A 96 -1.38 -8.17 7.88
N GLY A 97 -1.01 -8.62 9.08
CA GLY A 97 -0.10 -9.76 9.25
C GLY A 97 -0.62 -11.07 8.65
N PRO A 98 0.26 -11.88 8.05
CA PRO A 98 -0.13 -13.15 7.45
C PRO A 98 -0.69 -14.14 8.48
N GLU A 99 -0.27 -14.05 9.73
CA GLU A 99 -0.79 -14.87 10.83
C GLU A 99 -2.26 -14.59 11.12
N VAL A 100 -2.75 -13.40 10.79
CA VAL A 100 -4.15 -12.99 11.00
C VAL A 100 -4.93 -13.16 9.69
N GLU A 101 -4.65 -12.35 8.71
CA GLU A 101 -5.46 -12.22 7.48
C GLU A 101 -5.39 -13.47 6.59
N GLU A 102 -4.21 -14.08 6.43
CA GLU A 102 -4.10 -15.34 5.68
C GLU A 102 -4.70 -16.54 6.43
N ARG A 103 -4.71 -16.50 7.79
CA ARG A 103 -5.40 -17.52 8.58
C ARG A 103 -6.92 -17.44 8.37
N TRP A 104 -7.47 -16.21 8.33
CA TRP A 104 -8.87 -15.99 8.01
C TRP A 104 -9.22 -16.45 6.60
N ALA A 105 -8.38 -16.15 5.62
CA ALA A 105 -8.59 -16.59 4.24
C ALA A 105 -8.58 -18.12 4.13
N ARG A 106 -7.61 -18.82 4.75
CA ARG A 106 -7.56 -20.29 4.76
C ARG A 106 -8.76 -20.94 5.42
N ASN A 107 -9.33 -20.30 6.42
CA ASN A 107 -10.53 -20.76 7.12
C ASN A 107 -11.84 -20.36 6.42
N GLY A 108 -11.77 -19.75 5.23
CA GLY A 108 -12.95 -19.30 4.49
C GLY A 108 -13.76 -18.22 5.21
N MET A 109 -13.13 -17.47 6.13
CA MET A 109 -13.79 -16.44 6.95
C MET A 109 -13.97 -15.12 6.22
N ILE A 110 -13.33 -14.91 5.07
CA ILE A 110 -13.44 -13.66 4.31
C ILE A 110 -14.36 -13.89 3.12
N GLU A 111 -15.49 -13.21 3.09
CA GLU A 111 -16.38 -13.19 1.92
C GLU A 111 -15.92 -12.15 0.91
N ARG A 112 -15.65 -10.93 1.39
CA ARG A 112 -15.17 -9.81 0.58
C ARG A 112 -14.02 -9.09 1.27
N ARG A 113 -13.09 -8.56 0.48
CA ARG A 113 -11.90 -7.84 0.97
C ARG A 113 -11.75 -6.49 0.27
N PHE A 114 -11.54 -5.42 1.04
CA PHE A 114 -11.39 -4.03 0.59
C PHE A 114 -10.21 -3.34 1.31
N PRO A 115 -9.49 -2.42 0.66
CA PRO A 115 -9.14 -2.40 -0.75
C PRO A 115 -7.89 -3.26 -1.00
N HIS A 116 -6.77 -2.67 -1.12
CA HIS A 116 -5.45 -3.22 -1.42
C HIS A 116 -5.05 -4.42 -0.53
N GLN A 117 -4.58 -5.48 -1.14
CA GLN A 117 -4.02 -6.66 -0.48
C GLN A 117 -2.74 -7.14 -1.20
N VAL A 118 -1.89 -7.88 -0.48
CA VAL A 118 -0.62 -8.42 -0.99
C VAL A 118 -0.29 -9.80 -0.44
N GLY A 119 -1.16 -10.38 0.38
CA GLY A 119 -0.98 -11.71 0.95
C GLY A 119 -1.09 -12.80 -0.12
N LYS A 120 -0.12 -13.72 -0.18
CA LYS A 120 -0.16 -14.84 -1.13
C LYS A 120 -1.34 -15.78 -0.87
N GLY A 121 -1.67 -16.01 0.40
CA GLY A 121 -2.81 -16.83 0.79
C GLY A 121 -4.13 -16.22 0.34
N ILE A 122 -4.30 -14.91 0.52
CA ILE A 122 -5.49 -14.19 0.07
C ILE A 122 -5.56 -14.17 -1.45
N ALA A 123 -4.47 -13.86 -2.16
CA ALA A 123 -4.42 -13.91 -3.61
C ALA A 123 -4.81 -15.28 -4.17
N LYS A 124 -4.43 -16.37 -3.48
CA LYS A 124 -4.83 -17.73 -3.85
C LYS A 124 -6.35 -17.91 -3.75
N GLU A 125 -6.98 -17.42 -2.70
CA GLU A 125 -8.43 -17.53 -2.51
C GLU A 125 -9.22 -16.67 -3.49
N ILE A 126 -8.72 -15.45 -3.80
CA ILE A 126 -9.29 -14.57 -4.83
C ILE A 126 -9.22 -15.22 -6.21
N ASN A 127 -8.04 -15.69 -6.62
CA ASN A 127 -7.84 -16.32 -7.94
C ASN A 127 -8.58 -17.66 -8.07
N ALA A 128 -8.96 -18.28 -6.96
CA ALA A 128 -9.80 -19.49 -6.94
C ALA A 128 -11.30 -19.17 -6.92
N GLY A 129 -11.70 -17.90 -6.94
CA GLY A 129 -13.11 -17.47 -6.91
C GLY A 129 -13.83 -17.74 -5.59
N ARG A 130 -13.10 -17.91 -4.47
CA ARG A 130 -13.68 -18.17 -3.16
C ARG A 130 -13.79 -16.94 -2.28
N LEU A 131 -13.14 -15.85 -2.65
CA LEU A 131 -13.12 -14.57 -1.97
C LEU A 131 -13.25 -13.46 -3.00
N ASP A 132 -14.22 -12.58 -2.82
CA ASP A 132 -14.38 -11.40 -3.66
C ASP A 132 -13.44 -10.29 -3.22
N PHE A 133 -12.71 -9.72 -4.17
CA PHE A 133 -11.79 -8.63 -3.93
C PHE A 133 -12.21 -7.39 -4.70
N ALA A 134 -12.36 -6.29 -3.99
CA ALA A 134 -12.63 -4.99 -4.61
C ALA A 134 -11.51 -4.01 -4.28
N ASP A 135 -10.71 -3.72 -5.29
CA ASP A 135 -9.61 -2.76 -5.19
C ASP A 135 -10.09 -1.34 -5.48
N THR A 136 -9.39 -0.38 -4.92
CA THR A 136 -9.60 1.05 -5.21
C THR A 136 -8.35 1.84 -4.83
N HIS A 137 -8.24 3.07 -5.32
CA HIS A 137 -7.20 3.99 -4.89
C HIS A 137 -7.22 4.19 -3.38
N LEU A 138 -6.04 4.20 -2.76
CA LEU A 138 -5.94 4.34 -1.32
C LEU A 138 -6.36 5.73 -0.82
N SER A 139 -6.27 6.77 -1.65
CA SER A 139 -6.84 8.08 -1.36
C SER A 139 -8.37 8.08 -1.29
N LYS A 140 -8.99 7.19 -2.07
CA LYS A 140 -10.45 7.13 -2.23
C LYS A 140 -11.13 6.24 -1.19
N PHE A 141 -10.50 5.15 -0.78
CA PHE A 141 -11.08 4.18 0.15
C PHE A 141 -11.67 4.79 1.43
N PRO A 142 -10.97 5.67 2.16
CA PRO A 142 -11.52 6.31 3.35
C PRO A 142 -12.73 7.19 3.03
N GLN A 143 -12.73 7.86 1.88
CA GLN A 143 -13.86 8.68 1.43
C GLN A 143 -15.08 7.84 1.08
N ASP A 144 -14.89 6.70 0.41
CA ASP A 144 -15.96 5.76 0.07
C ASP A 144 -16.60 5.15 1.35
N LEU A 145 -15.81 4.96 2.42
CA LEU A 145 -16.33 4.62 3.76
C LEU A 145 -17.23 5.75 4.30
N GLN A 146 -16.75 7.00 4.29
CA GLN A 146 -17.49 8.16 4.76
C GLN A 146 -18.79 8.37 3.97
N TYR A 147 -18.77 8.18 2.64
CA TYR A 147 -19.95 8.29 1.78
C TYR A 147 -20.93 7.11 1.94
N GLY A 148 -20.56 6.08 2.68
CA GLY A 148 -21.39 4.89 2.86
C GLY A 148 -21.52 4.02 1.61
N TYR A 149 -20.63 4.16 0.63
CA TYR A 149 -20.74 3.40 -0.64
C TYR A 149 -20.66 1.89 -0.42
N TYR A 150 -19.85 1.44 0.52
CA TYR A 150 -19.73 0.00 0.82
C TYR A 150 -20.98 -0.59 1.47
N SER A 151 -21.80 0.23 2.15
CA SER A 151 -23.06 -0.22 2.73
C SER A 151 -24.17 -0.46 1.70
N LEU A 152 -24.01 0.05 0.46
CA LEU A 152 -24.96 -0.19 -0.62
C LEU A 152 -25.10 -1.68 -0.97
N ALA A 153 -24.01 -2.45 -0.84
CA ALA A 153 -23.99 -3.89 -1.09
C ALA A 153 -24.22 -4.73 0.17
N LYS A 154 -24.49 -4.11 1.32
CA LYS A 154 -24.76 -4.81 2.58
C LYS A 154 -26.14 -5.46 2.54
N LYS A 155 -26.17 -6.77 2.74
CA LYS A 155 -27.42 -7.53 2.81
C LYS A 155 -28.04 -7.36 4.21
N GLY A 156 -29.11 -6.57 4.29
CA GLY A 156 -29.75 -6.26 5.58
C GLY A 156 -28.96 -5.20 6.38
N GLY A 157 -29.48 -4.88 7.56
CA GLY A 157 -28.82 -3.95 8.47
C GLY A 157 -28.99 -2.48 8.15
N ASP A 158 -28.41 -1.67 9.00
CA ASP A 158 -28.45 -0.20 8.90
C ASP A 158 -27.40 0.29 7.89
N ARG A 159 -27.87 0.81 6.75
CA ARG A 159 -27.01 1.35 5.70
C ARG A 159 -26.38 2.70 6.06
N THR A 160 -26.81 3.33 7.16
CA THR A 160 -26.19 4.54 7.68
C THR A 160 -24.91 4.25 8.47
N LYS A 161 -24.69 2.97 8.83
CA LYS A 161 -23.47 2.48 9.51
C LYS A 161 -22.76 1.49 8.59
N PRO A 162 -21.73 1.92 7.88
CA PRO A 162 -21.02 1.08 6.91
C PRO A 162 -20.40 -0.16 7.54
N LEU A 163 -19.86 -0.05 8.78
CA LEU A 163 -19.18 -1.14 9.48
C LEU A 163 -19.95 -1.52 10.76
N ASP A 164 -20.07 -2.82 11.02
CA ASP A 164 -20.60 -3.33 12.30
C ASP A 164 -19.55 -3.25 13.39
N TRP A 165 -18.29 -3.46 13.02
CA TRP A 165 -17.16 -3.51 13.94
C TRP A 165 -15.95 -2.75 13.42
N ALA A 166 -15.26 -2.05 14.32
CA ALA A 166 -13.87 -1.67 14.16
C ALA A 166 -13.02 -2.40 15.20
N ILE A 167 -11.97 -3.07 14.77
CA ILE A 167 -10.96 -3.66 15.66
C ILE A 167 -9.65 -2.96 15.35
N VAL A 168 -9.13 -2.18 16.30
CA VAL A 168 -7.96 -1.34 16.08
C VAL A 168 -6.90 -1.60 17.15
N GLU A 169 -5.63 -1.62 16.72
CA GLU A 169 -4.52 -1.62 17.67
C GLU A 169 -4.16 -0.17 18.03
N ALA A 170 -3.87 0.06 19.31
CA ALA A 170 -3.39 1.33 19.83
C ALA A 170 -2.15 1.11 20.71
N THR A 171 -1.27 2.11 20.76
CA THR A 171 -0.14 2.11 21.69
C THR A 171 -0.51 2.72 23.05
N GLU A 172 -1.57 3.55 23.07
CA GLU A 172 -2.11 4.18 24.27
C GLU A 172 -3.53 4.71 24.06
N VAL A 173 -4.20 4.96 25.16
CA VAL A 173 -5.48 5.68 25.24
C VAL A 173 -5.30 6.89 26.15
N LEU A 174 -5.61 8.08 25.64
CA LEU A 174 -5.50 9.34 26.35
C LEU A 174 -6.72 9.60 27.26
N GLU A 175 -6.68 10.63 28.10
CA GLU A 175 -7.75 10.97 29.05
C GLU A 175 -9.07 11.29 28.36
N ASP A 176 -9.03 11.95 27.20
CA ASP A 176 -10.20 12.25 26.37
C ASP A 176 -10.78 11.02 25.64
N GLY A 177 -10.06 9.90 25.68
CA GLY A 177 -10.40 8.65 25.02
C GLY A 177 -9.85 8.51 23.60
N SER A 178 -9.12 9.51 23.11
CA SER A 178 -8.39 9.40 21.85
C SER A 178 -7.23 8.41 21.96
N ILE A 179 -6.72 7.95 20.83
CA ILE A 179 -5.71 6.89 20.78
C ILE A 179 -4.48 7.31 19.97
N GLY A 180 -3.32 6.82 20.40
CA GLY A 180 -2.11 6.74 19.59
C GLY A 180 -2.09 5.38 18.89
N ALA A 181 -1.98 5.36 17.56
CA ALA A 181 -2.04 4.13 16.77
C ALA A 181 -1.32 4.28 15.42
N SER A 182 -1.16 3.20 14.68
CA SER A 182 -0.90 3.30 13.24
C SER A 182 -2.09 3.96 12.56
N VAL A 183 -1.84 4.88 11.64
CA VAL A 183 -2.91 5.72 11.12
C VAL A 183 -3.65 5.02 9.98
N GLY A 184 -3.08 4.89 8.79
CA GLY A 184 -3.78 4.31 7.64
C GLY A 184 -5.16 4.94 7.42
N ALA A 185 -6.18 4.09 7.33
CA ALA A 185 -7.60 4.47 7.28
C ALA A 185 -8.29 4.33 8.66
N THR A 186 -7.52 4.20 9.75
CA THR A 186 -8.06 3.99 11.11
C THR A 186 -9.06 5.06 11.54
N PRO A 187 -8.83 6.37 11.29
CA PRO A 187 -9.81 7.40 11.66
C PRO A 187 -11.18 7.19 11.01
N GLU A 188 -11.19 6.86 9.72
CA GLU A 188 -12.42 6.67 8.95
C GLU A 188 -13.10 5.34 9.29
N ILE A 189 -12.33 4.29 9.57
CA ILE A 189 -12.85 3.00 10.06
C ILE A 189 -13.55 3.19 11.41
N LEU A 190 -12.92 3.89 12.34
CA LEU A 190 -13.50 4.20 13.65
C LEU A 190 -14.76 5.07 13.51
N ALA A 191 -14.73 6.08 12.63
CA ALA A 191 -15.89 6.95 12.37
C ALA A 191 -17.06 6.18 11.78
N SER A 192 -16.80 5.15 10.97
CA SER A 192 -17.81 4.38 10.22
C SER A 192 -18.38 3.18 10.99
N ALA A 193 -17.78 2.77 12.12
CA ALA A 193 -18.16 1.55 12.83
C ALA A 193 -19.23 1.80 13.91
N ASP A 194 -20.12 0.81 14.09
CA ASP A 194 -21.11 0.80 15.17
C ASP A 194 -20.48 0.45 16.52
N LYS A 195 -19.57 -0.53 16.54
CA LYS A 195 -18.89 -1.03 17.74
C LYS A 195 -17.38 -1.03 17.54
N ILE A 196 -16.65 -0.67 18.59
CA ILE A 196 -15.20 -0.51 18.55
C ILE A 196 -14.55 -1.41 19.63
N ILE A 197 -13.56 -2.19 19.21
CA ILE A 197 -12.64 -2.91 20.09
C ILE A 197 -11.26 -2.27 19.91
N ILE A 198 -10.63 -1.88 21.02
CA ILE A 198 -9.27 -1.33 21.01
C ILE A 198 -8.33 -2.36 21.65
N GLU A 199 -7.38 -2.86 20.87
CA GLU A 199 -6.27 -3.68 21.34
C GLU A 199 -5.12 -2.77 21.73
N VAL A 200 -4.81 -2.66 23.03
CA VAL A 200 -3.72 -1.82 23.53
C VAL A 200 -2.44 -2.64 23.59
N ASN A 201 -1.48 -2.29 22.74
CA ASN A 201 -0.21 -3.01 22.61
C ASN A 201 0.87 -2.36 23.47
N THR A 202 1.28 -3.09 24.50
CA THR A 202 2.29 -2.63 25.47
C THR A 202 3.73 -2.90 25.01
N ALA A 203 3.93 -3.69 23.95
CA ALA A 203 5.27 -3.96 23.40
C ALA A 203 5.78 -2.83 22.48
N LEU A 204 4.89 -1.93 22.01
CA LEU A 204 5.28 -0.83 21.13
C LEU A 204 5.59 0.44 21.93
N PRO A 205 6.45 1.36 21.42
CA PRO A 205 6.60 2.68 22.02
C PRO A 205 5.31 3.50 21.92
N SER A 206 5.19 4.56 22.70
CA SER A 206 4.08 5.51 22.57
C SER A 206 4.19 6.28 21.26
N PHE A 207 3.08 6.35 20.51
CA PHE A 207 2.98 7.15 19.28
C PHE A 207 2.38 8.54 19.54
N LYS A 208 2.23 8.92 20.82
CA LYS A 208 1.70 10.22 21.22
C LYS A 208 2.52 11.35 20.57
N GLY A 209 1.85 12.23 19.83
CA GLY A 209 2.50 13.37 19.17
C GLY A 209 3.08 13.06 17.78
N LEU A 210 3.18 11.79 17.37
CA LEU A 210 3.62 11.41 16.03
C LEU A 210 2.57 11.69 14.95
N HIS A 211 1.34 12.01 15.35
CA HIS A 211 0.18 12.10 14.46
C HIS A 211 -0.14 13.52 14.05
N ASP A 212 -0.72 13.66 12.85
CA ASP A 212 -1.42 14.83 12.35
C ASP A 212 -2.73 14.38 11.71
N ILE A 213 -3.72 14.15 12.54
CA ILE A 213 -5.00 13.55 12.16
C ILE A 213 -5.96 14.65 11.69
N TYR A 214 -6.15 14.72 10.39
CA TYR A 214 -7.10 15.62 9.76
C TYR A 214 -8.16 14.82 9.02
N THR A 215 -9.40 14.96 9.43
CA THR A 215 -10.54 14.30 8.80
C THR A 215 -11.27 15.30 7.91
N LEU A 216 -11.50 14.93 6.66
CA LEU A 216 -12.23 15.75 5.70
C LEU A 216 -13.73 15.79 6.03
N ALA A 217 -14.32 16.98 5.93
CA ALA A 217 -15.77 17.11 5.88
C ALA A 217 -16.32 16.56 4.56
N ASP A 218 -17.60 16.22 4.54
CA ASP A 218 -18.27 15.83 3.30
C ASP A 218 -18.37 16.99 2.31
N PRO A 219 -18.29 16.72 1.00
CA PRO A 219 -18.53 17.73 -0.01
C PRO A 219 -19.95 18.34 0.15
N PRO A 220 -20.16 19.64 -0.19
CA PRO A 220 -19.17 20.57 -0.77
C PRO A 220 -18.41 21.40 0.27
N ARG A 221 -18.42 21.05 1.55
CA ARG A 221 -17.88 21.83 2.67
C ARG A 221 -16.40 21.59 2.96
N ARG A 222 -15.68 20.93 2.04
CA ARG A 222 -14.26 20.64 2.21
C ARG A 222 -13.43 21.90 2.11
N LEU A 223 -12.57 22.12 3.10
CA LEU A 223 -11.54 23.14 3.04
C LEU A 223 -10.29 22.59 2.35
N PRO A 224 -9.51 23.42 1.65
CA PRO A 224 -8.22 23.04 1.11
C PRO A 224 -7.27 22.58 2.22
N TYR A 225 -6.44 21.58 1.96
CA TYR A 225 -5.36 21.22 2.87
C TYR A 225 -4.30 22.33 2.91
N LEU A 226 -4.03 22.88 4.09
CA LEU A 226 -2.99 23.91 4.28
C LEU A 226 -1.62 23.27 4.51
N ILE A 227 -1.18 22.43 3.57
CA ILE A 227 0.10 21.72 3.58
C ILE A 227 0.91 22.19 2.38
N THR A 228 2.06 22.80 2.67
CA THR A 228 3.04 23.30 1.69
C THR A 228 4.43 22.70 1.92
N HIS A 229 4.60 22.01 3.05
CA HIS A 229 5.83 21.33 3.44
C HIS A 229 5.48 19.99 4.14
N PRO A 230 6.28 18.93 4.00
CA PRO A 230 6.01 17.65 4.66
C PRO A 230 5.87 17.72 6.19
N ALA A 231 6.49 18.70 6.85
CA ALA A 231 6.40 18.90 8.30
C ALA A 231 5.19 19.71 8.76
N ASP A 232 4.40 20.30 7.84
CA ASP A 232 3.22 21.10 8.24
C ASP A 232 2.21 20.22 8.97
N ARG A 233 1.66 20.75 10.07
CA ARG A 233 0.61 20.08 10.85
C ARG A 233 -0.69 20.87 10.76
N ILE A 234 -1.76 20.19 10.38
CA ILE A 234 -3.10 20.81 10.18
C ILE A 234 -4.19 20.13 11.00
N GLY A 235 -3.88 19.03 11.64
CA GLY A 235 -4.82 18.18 12.35
C GLY A 235 -4.52 18.02 13.85
N LEU A 236 -5.11 16.99 14.43
CA LEU A 236 -4.99 16.64 15.83
C LEU A 236 -3.81 15.68 16.08
N PRO A 237 -3.20 15.70 17.29
CA PRO A 237 -2.06 14.86 17.62
C PRO A 237 -2.44 13.40 17.94
N SER A 238 -3.72 13.04 17.89
CA SER A 238 -4.26 11.72 18.24
C SER A 238 -5.50 11.41 17.44
N ILE A 239 -5.83 10.12 17.30
CA ILE A 239 -7.04 9.65 16.61
C ILE A 239 -8.23 9.73 17.56
N GLN A 240 -9.25 10.47 17.17
CA GLN A 240 -10.47 10.65 17.97
C GLN A 240 -11.32 9.37 17.93
N VAL A 241 -11.83 8.96 19.07
CA VAL A 241 -12.69 7.78 19.25
C VAL A 241 -13.94 8.18 20.00
N ASP A 242 -15.12 7.79 19.51
CA ASP A 242 -16.37 7.96 20.22
C ASP A 242 -16.46 6.97 21.40
N PRO A 243 -16.41 7.43 22.66
CA PRO A 243 -16.37 6.55 23.83
C PRO A 243 -17.60 5.65 24.00
N GLU A 244 -18.76 6.11 23.48
CA GLU A 244 -20.01 5.35 23.57
C GLU A 244 -19.99 4.09 22.70
N ARG A 245 -19.21 4.11 21.60
CA ARG A 245 -19.07 2.98 20.69
C ARG A 245 -17.96 2.00 21.09
N VAL A 246 -17.08 2.37 22.03
CA VAL A 246 -16.06 1.44 22.56
C VAL A 246 -16.73 0.40 23.43
N VAL A 247 -16.70 -0.85 22.99
CA VAL A 247 -17.34 -1.97 23.70
C VAL A 247 -16.35 -2.81 24.50
N ALA A 248 -15.09 -2.87 24.07
CA ALA A 248 -14.05 -3.60 24.77
C ALA A 248 -12.66 -2.98 24.59
N ILE A 249 -11.83 -3.17 25.61
CA ILE A 249 -10.37 -3.02 25.57
C ILE A 249 -9.78 -4.42 25.68
N VAL A 250 -8.76 -4.69 24.88
CA VAL A 250 -8.00 -5.94 24.90
C VAL A 250 -6.53 -5.58 25.10
N GLU A 251 -5.86 -6.28 25.98
CA GLU A 251 -4.42 -6.12 26.20
C GLU A 251 -3.64 -7.06 25.28
N THR A 252 -2.58 -6.54 24.64
CA THR A 252 -1.61 -7.34 23.89
C THR A 252 -0.18 -6.84 24.16
N ASP A 253 0.77 -7.77 24.11
CA ASP A 253 2.21 -7.53 24.16
C ASP A 253 2.92 -8.12 22.93
N LYS A 254 2.16 -8.48 21.91
CA LYS A 254 2.70 -9.09 20.69
C LYS A 254 3.30 -8.03 19.78
N PRO A 255 4.59 -8.14 19.46
CA PRO A 255 5.21 -7.25 18.49
C PRO A 255 4.62 -7.49 17.09
N ASP A 256 4.77 -6.49 16.22
CA ASP A 256 4.43 -6.65 14.82
C ASP A 256 5.32 -7.71 14.16
N ASN A 257 4.69 -8.61 13.41
CA ASN A 257 5.41 -9.65 12.70
C ASN A 257 5.89 -9.12 11.34
N THR A 258 7.16 -8.80 11.27
CA THR A 258 7.79 -8.25 10.08
C THR A 258 8.84 -9.20 9.51
N GLY A 259 8.91 -9.29 8.19
CA GLY A 259 9.95 -10.04 7.51
C GLY A 259 11.13 -9.17 7.06
N ASN A 260 12.16 -9.79 6.58
CA ASN A 260 13.31 -9.08 6.00
C ASN A 260 12.98 -8.55 4.60
N ASN A 261 13.60 -7.44 4.23
CA ASN A 261 13.54 -6.93 2.87
C ASN A 261 14.27 -7.89 1.91
N ALA A 262 13.77 -7.98 0.67
CA ALA A 262 14.53 -8.65 -0.37
C ALA A 262 15.90 -7.95 -0.55
N PRO A 263 17.00 -8.71 -0.66
CA PRO A 263 18.32 -8.11 -0.84
C PRO A 263 18.40 -7.35 -2.16
N GLU A 264 19.22 -6.32 -2.17
CA GLU A 264 19.60 -5.61 -3.39
C GLU A 264 20.39 -6.55 -4.30
N ASN A 265 20.22 -6.40 -5.60
CA ASN A 265 20.96 -7.14 -6.63
C ASN A 265 21.55 -6.15 -7.64
N GLU A 266 22.34 -6.64 -8.60
CA GLU A 266 23.03 -5.80 -9.57
C GLU A 266 22.05 -5.02 -10.46
N ASP A 267 20.92 -5.63 -10.85
CA ASP A 267 19.90 -4.95 -11.65
C ASP A 267 19.27 -3.79 -10.87
N SER A 268 18.93 -4.02 -9.59
CA SER A 268 18.35 -2.95 -8.77
C SER A 268 19.32 -1.79 -8.52
N LYS A 269 20.64 -2.08 -8.43
CA LYS A 269 21.68 -1.05 -8.31
C LYS A 269 21.84 -0.26 -9.62
N ARG A 270 21.80 -0.94 -10.79
CA ARG A 270 21.87 -0.26 -12.10
C ARG A 270 20.67 0.64 -12.32
N ILE A 271 19.45 0.16 -12.00
CA ILE A 271 18.23 0.97 -12.04
C ILE A 271 18.39 2.22 -11.18
N ALA A 272 18.89 2.07 -9.94
CA ALA A 272 19.15 3.19 -9.04
C ALA A 272 20.18 4.18 -9.63
N ALA A 273 21.27 3.68 -10.19
CA ALA A 273 22.31 4.51 -10.81
C ALA A 273 21.77 5.34 -11.98
N HIS A 274 20.99 4.73 -12.89
CA HIS A 274 20.36 5.45 -14.00
C HIS A 274 19.44 6.56 -13.52
N LEU A 275 18.61 6.28 -12.51
CA LEU A 275 17.67 7.27 -11.98
C LEU A 275 18.38 8.40 -11.25
N ILE A 276 19.40 8.10 -10.44
CA ILE A 276 20.16 9.14 -9.72
C ILE A 276 20.90 10.05 -10.70
N HIS A 277 21.53 9.46 -11.72
CA HIS A 277 22.18 10.25 -12.78
C HIS A 277 21.18 11.18 -13.48
N PHE A 278 20.01 10.69 -13.85
CA PHE A 278 18.94 11.49 -14.44
C PHE A 278 18.50 12.65 -13.51
N LEU A 279 18.33 12.38 -12.20
CA LEU A 279 17.98 13.43 -11.24
C LEU A 279 19.10 14.48 -11.10
N GLU A 280 20.37 14.07 -11.16
CA GLU A 280 21.51 15.00 -11.19
C GLU A 280 21.50 15.90 -12.44
N GLU A 281 21.15 15.33 -13.60
CA GLU A 281 20.98 16.10 -14.85
C GLU A 281 19.81 17.08 -14.77
N GLU A 282 18.68 16.68 -14.17
CA GLU A 282 17.53 17.56 -13.95
C GLU A 282 17.88 18.75 -13.04
N VAL A 283 18.69 18.53 -12.01
CA VAL A 283 19.18 19.61 -11.15
C VAL A 283 20.19 20.49 -11.89
N ALA A 284 21.12 19.91 -12.64
CA ALA A 284 22.11 20.66 -13.44
C ALA A 284 21.45 21.53 -14.50
N ALA A 285 20.35 21.06 -15.08
CA ALA A 285 19.54 21.80 -16.07
C ALA A 285 18.59 22.83 -15.43
N GLY A 286 18.55 22.95 -14.11
CA GLY A 286 17.68 23.88 -13.40
C GLY A 286 16.19 23.50 -13.38
N ARG A 287 15.84 22.26 -13.78
CA ARG A 287 14.46 21.77 -13.76
C ARG A 287 14.03 21.21 -12.41
N MET A 288 15.00 20.91 -11.52
CA MET A 288 14.78 20.49 -10.13
C MET A 288 15.65 21.27 -9.15
N PRO A 289 15.20 21.49 -7.92
CA PRO A 289 16.03 22.09 -6.88
C PRO A 289 17.13 21.12 -6.41
N ARG A 290 18.20 21.65 -5.80
CA ARG A 290 19.35 20.84 -5.35
C ARG A 290 19.01 19.79 -4.30
N ASN A 291 17.99 20.05 -3.49
CA ASN A 291 17.49 19.11 -2.47
C ASN A 291 16.35 18.22 -3.00
N LEU A 292 16.11 18.24 -4.29
CA LEU A 292 14.98 17.60 -4.97
C LEU A 292 13.60 18.09 -4.44
N HIS A 293 12.56 17.60 -5.04
CA HIS A 293 11.21 17.68 -4.48
C HIS A 293 10.97 16.52 -3.52
N PRO A 294 9.93 16.57 -2.67
CA PRO A 294 9.63 15.46 -1.77
C PRO A 294 9.52 14.14 -2.52
N LEU A 295 10.14 13.12 -1.95
CA LEU A 295 10.25 11.79 -2.55
C LEU A 295 9.12 10.88 -2.08
N GLN A 296 8.48 10.18 -3.00
CA GLN A 296 7.67 9.01 -2.71
C GLN A 296 8.39 7.78 -3.26
N SER A 297 8.45 6.73 -2.47
CA SER A 297 9.03 5.47 -2.89
C SER A 297 8.08 4.32 -2.60
N GLY A 298 7.91 3.44 -3.59
CA GLY A 298 7.35 2.12 -3.38
C GLY A 298 8.24 1.29 -2.45
N ILE A 299 7.93 0.02 -2.27
CA ILE A 299 8.73 -0.92 -1.47
C ILE A 299 9.31 -2.01 -2.37
N GLY A 300 10.36 -2.68 -1.89
CA GLY A 300 11.05 -3.77 -2.59
C GLY A 300 12.53 -3.46 -2.81
N ASN A 301 13.23 -4.40 -3.44
CA ASN A 301 14.67 -4.31 -3.64
C ASN A 301 15.08 -3.09 -4.49
N VAL A 302 14.38 -2.81 -5.59
CA VAL A 302 14.68 -1.65 -6.44
C VAL A 302 14.46 -0.34 -5.69
N ALA A 303 13.32 -0.21 -4.99
CA ALA A 303 13.04 0.97 -4.17
C ALA A 303 14.12 1.17 -3.08
N ASN A 304 14.54 0.09 -2.43
CA ASN A 304 15.62 0.12 -1.44
C ASN A 304 16.96 0.56 -2.07
N SER A 305 17.29 0.06 -3.27
CA SER A 305 18.51 0.45 -3.98
C SER A 305 18.50 1.94 -4.37
N ILE A 306 17.34 2.46 -4.80
CA ILE A 306 17.22 3.89 -5.13
C ILE A 306 17.44 4.75 -3.88
N ILE A 307 16.77 4.44 -2.77
CA ILE A 307 16.93 5.19 -1.52
C ILE A 307 18.35 5.02 -0.95
N GLY A 308 18.95 3.82 -1.07
CA GLY A 308 20.36 3.58 -0.72
C GLY A 308 21.33 4.43 -1.55
N GLY A 309 21.12 4.47 -2.86
CA GLY A 309 21.94 5.29 -3.76
C GLY A 309 21.77 6.81 -3.50
N LEU A 310 20.58 7.27 -3.11
CA LEU A 310 20.39 8.65 -2.67
C LEU A 310 21.21 8.99 -1.41
N ALA A 311 21.42 8.01 -0.52
CA ALA A 311 22.28 8.18 0.65
C ALA A 311 23.77 8.37 0.29
N GLU A 312 24.20 7.85 -0.86
CA GLU A 312 25.56 7.97 -1.37
C GLU A 312 25.72 9.13 -2.37
N SER A 313 24.62 9.74 -2.81
CA SER A 313 24.57 10.83 -3.80
C SER A 313 25.00 12.18 -3.21
N LYS A 314 24.97 13.21 -4.07
CA LYS A 314 25.23 14.62 -3.68
C LYS A 314 24.04 15.31 -3.04
N PHE A 315 22.87 14.67 -3.03
CA PHE A 315 21.65 15.30 -2.55
C PHE A 315 21.63 15.38 -1.02
N GLU A 316 21.21 16.53 -0.53
CA GLU A 316 21.11 16.83 0.91
C GLU A 316 19.78 17.50 1.21
N GLN A 317 19.39 17.56 2.49
CA GLN A 317 18.14 18.14 2.94
C GLN A 317 16.91 17.56 2.22
N LEU A 318 16.98 16.26 1.93
CA LEU A 318 15.91 15.53 1.28
C LEU A 318 14.64 15.55 2.14
N GLN A 319 13.50 15.54 1.48
CA GLN A 319 12.19 15.46 2.10
C GLN A 319 11.44 14.26 1.55
N VAL A 320 10.59 13.67 2.36
CA VAL A 320 9.77 12.52 1.99
C VAL A 320 8.31 12.83 2.22
N TRP A 321 7.50 12.60 1.20
CA TRP A 321 6.05 12.52 1.27
C TRP A 321 5.64 11.21 0.61
N THR A 322 5.34 10.21 1.42
CA THR A 322 5.14 8.85 0.94
C THR A 322 3.97 8.17 1.65
N GLU A 323 3.61 7.03 1.16
CA GLU A 323 2.66 6.14 1.81
C GLU A 323 3.27 5.44 3.03
N VAL A 324 4.51 4.92 2.88
CA VAL A 324 5.17 4.08 3.87
C VAL A 324 6.63 4.47 4.05
N VAL A 325 7.05 4.68 5.29
CA VAL A 325 8.47 4.80 5.67
C VAL A 325 9.07 3.40 5.75
N GLN A 326 10.26 3.20 5.15
CA GLN A 326 10.98 1.91 5.08
C GLN A 326 12.39 2.00 5.64
N ASP A 327 13.04 0.84 5.79
CA ASP A 327 14.37 0.70 6.40
C ASP A 327 15.41 1.67 5.85
N ARG A 328 15.47 1.86 4.54
CA ARG A 328 16.50 2.69 3.90
C ARG A 328 16.34 4.19 4.18
N PHE A 329 15.20 4.64 4.70
CA PHE A 329 15.07 6.02 5.17
C PHE A 329 15.78 6.27 6.52
N LEU A 330 15.93 5.25 7.38
CA LEU A 330 16.61 5.42 8.67
C LEU A 330 18.08 5.88 8.50
N PRO A 331 18.92 5.24 7.65
CA PRO A 331 20.27 5.76 7.39
C PRO A 331 20.32 7.18 6.84
N LEU A 332 19.32 7.59 6.04
CA LEU A 332 19.23 8.98 5.57
C LEU A 332 18.93 9.98 6.69
N ILE A 333 18.10 9.58 7.65
CA ILE A 333 17.85 10.38 8.87
C ILE A 333 19.13 10.46 9.69
N ASP A 334 19.81 9.34 9.91
CA ASP A 334 21.02 9.26 10.73
C ASP A 334 22.19 10.08 10.19
N SER A 335 22.34 10.11 8.87
CA SER A 335 23.36 10.93 8.19
C SER A 335 23.01 12.42 8.11
N GLY A 336 21.80 12.81 8.53
CA GLY A 336 21.29 14.18 8.40
C GLY A 336 20.91 14.58 6.97
N ARG A 337 20.95 13.65 6.02
CA ARG A 337 20.56 13.92 4.62
C ARG A 337 19.07 14.04 4.42
N LEU A 338 18.26 13.35 5.23
CA LEU A 338 16.81 13.48 5.27
C LEU A 338 16.40 14.47 6.36
N SER A 339 15.77 15.56 5.94
CA SER A 339 15.29 16.58 6.86
C SER A 339 13.97 16.19 7.54
N TYR A 340 13.03 15.61 6.79
CA TYR A 340 11.71 15.23 7.31
C TYR A 340 11.01 14.17 6.44
N ALA A 341 10.23 13.28 7.06
CA ALA A 341 9.40 12.30 6.38
C ALA A 341 7.97 12.33 6.90
N SER A 342 7.02 12.48 5.98
CA SER A 342 5.58 12.37 6.24
C SER A 342 5.01 11.15 5.51
N ALA A 343 4.25 10.34 6.24
CA ALA A 343 3.68 9.10 5.71
C ALA A 343 2.34 8.77 6.37
N THR A 344 1.73 7.66 5.99
CA THR A 344 0.57 7.13 6.70
C THR A 344 0.91 5.91 7.56
N SER A 345 2.08 5.30 7.31
CA SER A 345 2.53 4.11 8.04
C SER A 345 4.05 3.97 8.03
N ILE A 346 4.56 3.18 8.96
CA ILE A 346 5.96 2.76 9.06
C ILE A 346 6.01 1.26 8.81
N ARG A 347 6.93 0.82 7.95
CA ARG A 347 7.20 -0.59 7.65
C ARG A 347 8.69 -0.85 7.60
N LEU A 348 9.19 -1.54 8.57
CA LEU A 348 10.60 -1.87 8.69
C LEU A 348 10.80 -3.38 8.80
N SER A 349 12.02 -3.84 8.57
CA SER A 349 12.48 -5.16 8.96
C SER A 349 12.51 -5.29 10.49
N LYS A 350 12.73 -6.49 11.01
CA LYS A 350 12.90 -6.70 12.46
C LYS A 350 14.04 -5.84 13.03
N ASP A 351 15.16 -5.78 12.30
CA ASP A 351 16.30 -4.95 12.70
C ASP A 351 16.00 -3.46 12.59
N GLY A 352 15.25 -3.05 11.57
CA GLY A 352 14.80 -1.67 11.40
C GLY A 352 13.88 -1.23 12.54
N PHE A 353 12.93 -2.07 12.94
CA PHE A 353 12.06 -1.75 14.10
C PHE A 353 12.85 -1.70 15.41
N ARG A 354 13.76 -2.65 15.64
CA ARG A 354 14.63 -2.59 16.80
C ARG A 354 15.39 -1.25 16.84
N ARG A 355 16.05 -0.87 15.74
CA ARG A 355 16.76 0.40 15.62
C ARG A 355 15.86 1.61 15.85
N LEU A 356 14.65 1.62 15.27
CA LEU A 356 13.68 2.71 15.48
C LEU A 356 13.25 2.81 16.94
N TYR A 357 12.99 1.67 17.62
CA TYR A 357 12.47 1.67 18.98
C TYR A 357 13.55 1.90 20.02
N ASP A 358 14.78 1.43 19.78
CA ASP A 358 15.93 1.64 20.68
C ASP A 358 16.38 3.13 20.76
N ASP A 359 16.14 3.89 19.67
CA ASP A 359 16.52 5.30 19.57
C ASP A 359 15.32 6.17 19.11
N TRP A 360 14.16 5.92 19.71
CA TRP A 360 12.87 6.50 19.33
C TRP A 360 12.89 8.02 19.21
N ASP A 361 13.45 8.71 20.20
CA ASP A 361 13.49 10.18 20.27
C ASP A 361 14.24 10.80 19.08
N ARG A 362 15.26 10.12 18.57
CA ARG A 362 16.03 10.56 17.40
C ARG A 362 15.21 10.59 16.13
N TYR A 363 14.32 9.60 15.95
CA TYR A 363 13.51 9.47 14.76
C TYR A 363 12.17 10.19 14.86
N PHE A 364 11.64 10.30 16.05
CA PHE A 364 10.33 10.87 16.33
C PHE A 364 10.18 12.29 15.76
N ASP A 365 11.15 13.17 15.97
CA ASP A 365 11.13 14.55 15.49
C ASP A 365 11.24 14.69 13.96
N LYS A 366 11.58 13.61 13.26
CA LYS A 366 11.75 13.56 11.79
C LYS A 366 10.62 12.86 11.06
N LEU A 367 9.66 12.32 11.79
CA LEU A 367 8.57 11.52 11.26
C LEU A 367 7.21 12.14 11.59
N LEU A 368 6.25 11.96 10.68
CA LEU A 368 4.87 12.37 10.89
C LEU A 368 3.93 11.37 10.21
N LEU A 369 2.94 10.88 10.97
CA LEU A 369 1.93 9.97 10.46
C LEU A 369 0.59 10.70 10.26
N ARG A 370 0.01 10.52 9.08
CA ARG A 370 -1.24 11.15 8.62
C ARG A 370 -2.28 10.13 8.17
N PRO A 371 -3.57 10.46 8.18
CA PRO A 371 -4.60 9.65 7.54
C PRO A 371 -4.26 9.35 6.09
N GLN A 372 -4.63 8.16 5.64
CA GLN A 372 -4.36 7.68 4.29
C GLN A 372 -4.90 8.63 3.21
N GLN A 373 -6.09 9.18 3.41
CA GLN A 373 -6.66 10.16 2.48
C GLN A 373 -5.86 11.46 2.39
N VAL A 374 -5.08 11.81 3.43
CA VAL A 374 -4.19 12.98 3.42
C VAL A 374 -2.85 12.62 2.78
N ALA A 375 -2.21 11.53 3.22
CA ALA A 375 -0.91 11.10 2.69
C ALA A 375 -0.96 10.77 1.19
N ASN A 376 -2.06 10.17 0.73
CA ASN A 376 -2.29 9.80 -0.68
C ASN A 376 -3.10 10.86 -1.46
N SER A 377 -3.33 12.06 -0.88
CA SER A 377 -4.16 13.08 -1.53
C SER A 377 -3.58 13.57 -2.85
N PRO A 378 -4.33 13.45 -3.96
CA PRO A 378 -3.94 14.04 -5.26
C PRO A 378 -3.60 15.53 -5.18
N GLU A 379 -4.36 16.28 -4.38
CA GLU A 379 -4.18 17.72 -4.18
C GLU A 379 -2.81 18.03 -3.57
N ILE A 380 -2.45 17.32 -2.50
CA ILE A 380 -1.19 17.56 -1.76
C ILE A 380 0.01 17.07 -2.58
N ILE A 381 -0.07 15.89 -3.17
CA ILE A 381 0.98 15.33 -4.02
C ILE A 381 1.34 16.32 -5.12
N ARG A 382 0.33 16.89 -5.79
CA ARG A 382 0.53 17.89 -6.84
C ARG A 382 1.09 19.20 -6.31
N ARG A 383 0.60 19.70 -5.17
CA ARG A 383 1.08 20.95 -4.56
C ARG A 383 2.52 20.86 -4.11
N LEU A 384 2.92 19.76 -3.49
CA LEU A 384 4.30 19.53 -3.05
C LEU A 384 5.24 19.23 -4.22
N GLY A 385 4.71 18.87 -5.39
CA GLY A 385 5.50 18.51 -6.56
C GLY A 385 6.27 17.20 -6.34
N VAL A 386 5.65 16.20 -5.74
CA VAL A 386 6.29 14.93 -5.37
C VAL A 386 6.97 14.25 -6.58
N ILE A 387 8.14 13.67 -6.37
CA ILE A 387 8.76 12.69 -7.28
C ILE A 387 8.25 11.32 -6.87
N ALA A 388 7.43 10.70 -7.72
CA ALA A 388 6.81 9.40 -7.45
C ALA A 388 7.57 8.27 -8.13
N MET A 389 7.97 7.24 -7.37
CA MET A 389 8.78 6.12 -7.85
C MET A 389 8.09 4.80 -7.46
N ASN A 390 7.61 4.05 -8.46
CA ASN A 390 6.85 2.82 -8.24
C ASN A 390 7.28 1.70 -9.19
N THR A 391 6.89 0.46 -8.86
CA THR A 391 7.29 -0.74 -9.61
C THR A 391 6.08 -1.41 -10.23
N PRO A 392 5.99 -1.55 -11.56
CA PRO A 392 4.97 -2.32 -12.25
C PRO A 392 5.35 -3.80 -12.38
N LEU A 393 4.41 -4.63 -12.78
CA LEU A 393 4.67 -5.99 -13.28
C LEU A 393 5.21 -5.93 -14.72
N GLU A 394 4.59 -5.10 -15.55
CA GLU A 394 4.96 -4.87 -16.94
C GLU A 394 4.61 -3.45 -17.36
N VAL A 395 5.30 -2.95 -18.36
CA VAL A 395 5.03 -1.68 -19.06
C VAL A 395 4.98 -1.97 -20.54
N ASP A 396 3.99 -1.45 -21.25
CA ASP A 396 4.00 -1.56 -22.69
C ASP A 396 4.83 -0.48 -23.38
N MET A 397 5.04 -0.66 -24.67
CA MET A 397 5.88 0.25 -25.46
C MET A 397 5.32 1.67 -25.58
N TYR A 398 4.09 1.94 -25.16
CA TYR A 398 3.49 3.27 -25.16
C TYR A 398 3.48 3.93 -23.78
N GLY A 399 3.72 3.15 -22.72
CA GLY A 399 3.81 3.63 -21.36
C GLY A 399 2.59 3.32 -20.50
N HIS A 400 1.70 2.40 -20.90
CA HIS A 400 0.72 1.83 -19.99
C HIS A 400 1.41 0.87 -19.04
N ALA A 401 1.04 0.88 -17.76
CA ALA A 401 1.64 0.03 -16.75
C ALA A 401 0.61 -0.84 -16.04
N ASN A 402 0.97 -2.10 -15.84
CA ASN A 402 0.25 -3.08 -15.07
C ASN A 402 0.99 -3.33 -13.76
N SER A 403 0.34 -3.11 -12.63
CA SER A 403 0.91 -3.30 -11.30
C SER A 403 0.23 -4.42 -10.51
N THR A 404 -0.87 -5.01 -11.00
CA THR A 404 -1.77 -5.86 -10.20
C THR A 404 -1.97 -7.26 -10.74
N CYS A 405 -2.21 -7.43 -12.05
CA CYS A 405 -2.71 -8.67 -12.62
C CYS A 405 -1.74 -9.27 -13.64
N ALA A 406 -1.10 -10.40 -13.31
CA ALA A 406 -0.31 -11.14 -14.28
C ALA A 406 -1.20 -11.82 -15.31
N LEU A 407 -0.80 -11.76 -16.59
CA LEU A 407 -1.54 -12.34 -17.72
C LEU A 407 -3.01 -11.88 -17.76
N GLY A 408 -3.25 -10.63 -17.36
CA GLY A 408 -4.56 -9.98 -17.38
C GLY A 408 -5.58 -10.47 -16.37
N SER A 409 -5.44 -11.68 -15.84
CA SER A 409 -6.47 -12.31 -15.00
C SER A 409 -6.00 -12.68 -13.60
N ARG A 410 -4.74 -13.02 -13.44
CA ARG A 410 -4.20 -13.50 -12.18
C ARG A 410 -3.80 -12.35 -11.28
N MET A 411 -4.64 -12.01 -10.32
CA MET A 411 -4.33 -11.00 -9.33
C MET A 411 -3.14 -11.44 -8.45
N LEU A 412 -2.11 -10.61 -8.36
CA LEU A 412 -0.94 -10.80 -7.50
C LEU A 412 -1.01 -9.93 -6.26
N ASN A 413 -1.39 -8.68 -6.44
CA ASN A 413 -1.58 -7.70 -5.36
C ASN A 413 -2.55 -6.60 -5.82
N GLY A 414 -3.06 -5.84 -4.87
CA GLY A 414 -3.85 -4.66 -5.18
C GLY A 414 -3.01 -3.48 -5.67
N LEU A 415 -3.68 -2.47 -6.22
CA LEU A 415 -3.10 -1.26 -6.79
C LEU A 415 -2.26 -0.46 -5.78
N GLY A 416 -2.71 -0.39 -4.54
CA GLY A 416 -2.07 0.45 -3.52
C GLY A 416 -2.21 1.93 -3.83
N GLY A 417 -1.19 2.70 -3.43
CA GLY A 417 -1.12 4.14 -3.66
C GLY A 417 -0.37 4.54 -4.93
N SER A 418 0.10 3.59 -5.76
CA SER A 418 0.96 3.92 -6.90
C SER A 418 0.31 4.91 -7.87
N ALA A 419 -0.95 4.70 -8.23
CA ALA A 419 -1.66 5.58 -9.15
C ALA A 419 -2.03 6.93 -8.50
N ASP A 420 -2.30 6.99 -7.19
CA ASP A 420 -2.48 8.25 -6.46
C ASP A 420 -1.26 9.16 -6.62
N PHE A 421 -0.07 8.57 -6.45
CA PHE A 421 1.19 9.33 -6.55
C PHE A 421 1.60 9.61 -7.98
N LEU A 422 1.68 8.60 -8.86
CA LEU A 422 2.19 8.76 -10.23
C LEU A 422 1.38 9.79 -11.02
N ARG A 423 0.06 9.68 -11.01
CA ARG A 423 -0.83 10.58 -11.75
C ARG A 423 -0.74 12.04 -11.31
N ASN A 424 -0.34 12.29 -10.07
CA ASN A 424 -0.33 13.61 -9.46
C ASN A 424 1.07 14.14 -9.15
N ALA A 425 2.10 13.37 -9.43
CA ALA A 425 3.49 13.76 -9.24
C ALA A 425 3.91 14.92 -10.16
N LYS A 426 4.97 15.61 -9.79
CA LYS A 426 5.71 16.50 -10.71
C LYS A 426 6.58 15.70 -11.66
N LEU A 427 7.08 14.57 -11.18
CA LEU A 427 7.83 13.59 -11.98
C LEU A 427 7.38 12.19 -11.57
N SER A 428 6.80 11.46 -12.51
CA SER A 428 6.35 10.09 -12.32
C SER A 428 7.35 9.11 -12.93
N VAL A 429 7.84 8.19 -12.13
CA VAL A 429 8.85 7.20 -12.51
C VAL A 429 8.33 5.80 -12.26
N MET A 430 8.30 4.97 -13.31
CA MET A 430 8.15 3.53 -13.21
C MET A 430 9.50 2.85 -13.39
N HIS A 431 9.87 2.00 -12.43
CA HIS A 431 11.11 1.24 -12.47
C HIS A 431 10.87 -0.25 -12.31
N THR A 432 11.45 -1.05 -13.18
CA THR A 432 11.29 -2.52 -13.16
C THR A 432 12.53 -3.16 -13.80
N PRO A 433 12.91 -4.41 -13.44
CA PRO A 433 13.86 -5.13 -14.28
C PRO A 433 13.30 -5.28 -15.70
N SER A 434 14.16 -5.28 -16.70
CA SER A 434 13.74 -5.47 -18.10
C SER A 434 13.15 -6.87 -18.34
N ALA A 435 13.60 -7.86 -17.57
CA ALA A 435 13.05 -9.21 -17.54
C ALA A 435 13.05 -9.77 -16.10
N ARG A 436 12.03 -10.53 -15.74
CA ARG A 436 11.92 -11.22 -14.45
C ARG A 436 12.36 -12.67 -14.58
N PRO A 437 13.01 -13.26 -13.54
CA PRO A 437 13.42 -14.65 -13.57
C PRO A 437 12.27 -15.60 -13.90
N SER A 438 12.51 -16.57 -14.78
CA SER A 438 11.61 -17.66 -15.13
C SER A 438 12.28 -19.01 -14.83
N LYS A 439 11.48 -20.03 -14.57
CA LYS A 439 11.96 -21.41 -14.41
C LYS A 439 12.09 -22.11 -15.77
N THR A 440 11.45 -21.58 -16.79
CA THR A 440 11.29 -22.22 -18.11
C THR A 440 12.09 -21.52 -19.20
N ASP A 441 12.50 -20.27 -18.98
CA ASP A 441 13.30 -19.49 -19.93
C ASP A 441 14.45 -18.80 -19.20
N PRO A 442 15.71 -19.04 -19.56
CA PRO A 442 16.86 -18.39 -18.93
C PRO A 442 16.92 -16.87 -19.13
N THR A 443 16.34 -16.34 -20.21
CA THR A 443 16.19 -14.90 -20.42
C THR A 443 15.17 -14.29 -19.43
N GLY A 444 14.17 -15.08 -19.04
CA GLY A 444 13.11 -14.64 -18.16
C GLY A 444 11.87 -14.12 -18.89
N ILE A 445 10.98 -13.51 -18.11
CA ILE A 445 9.71 -12.94 -18.58
C ILE A 445 9.93 -11.45 -18.83
N SER A 446 9.75 -11.00 -20.08
CA SER A 446 9.88 -9.58 -20.42
C SER A 446 8.94 -8.69 -19.61
N CYS A 447 9.47 -7.62 -19.04
CA CYS A 447 8.64 -6.58 -18.39
C CYS A 447 8.30 -5.43 -19.33
N ILE A 448 8.91 -5.39 -20.53
CA ILE A 448 8.53 -4.49 -21.61
C ILE A 448 7.79 -5.34 -22.66
N VAL A 449 6.55 -4.94 -22.96
CA VAL A 449 5.62 -5.74 -23.78
C VAL A 449 4.96 -4.90 -24.87
N PRO A 450 4.40 -5.51 -25.93
CA PRO A 450 3.67 -4.76 -26.95
C PRO A 450 2.42 -4.05 -26.41
N PHE A 451 1.68 -4.70 -25.54
CA PHE A 451 0.48 -4.17 -24.91
C PHE A 451 0.32 -4.78 -23.51
N ALA A 452 0.09 -3.93 -22.50
CA ALA A 452 -0.12 -4.37 -21.13
C ALA A 452 -1.42 -5.17 -21.02
N THR A 453 -1.36 -6.31 -20.35
CA THR A 453 -2.51 -7.21 -20.20
C THR A 453 -3.58 -6.69 -19.23
N HIS A 454 -3.21 -5.76 -18.39
CA HIS A 454 -4.07 -5.02 -17.47
C HIS A 454 -3.47 -3.61 -17.29
N VAL A 455 -4.29 -2.58 -17.22
CA VAL A 455 -3.81 -1.20 -17.13
C VAL A 455 -4.23 -0.58 -15.81
N ASP A 456 -3.26 -0.36 -14.93
CA ASP A 456 -3.43 0.36 -13.66
C ASP A 456 -3.04 1.83 -13.78
N GLN A 457 -2.03 2.14 -14.61
CA GLN A 457 -1.61 3.49 -14.97
C GLN A 457 -1.59 3.62 -16.49
N THR A 458 -2.16 4.71 -16.99
CA THR A 458 -2.19 5.00 -18.42
C THR A 458 -0.90 5.66 -18.87
N GLU A 459 -0.67 5.74 -20.19
CA GLU A 459 0.45 6.46 -20.78
C GLU A 459 0.49 7.95 -20.40
N HIS A 460 -0.67 8.52 -19.97
CA HIS A 460 -0.76 9.91 -19.54
C HIS A 460 -0.22 10.13 -18.12
N ASP A 461 -0.03 9.06 -17.37
CA ASP A 461 0.39 9.10 -15.97
C ASP A 461 1.91 8.92 -15.79
N LEU A 462 2.65 8.60 -16.88
CA LEU A 462 4.07 8.28 -16.83
C LEU A 462 4.96 9.26 -17.58
N ASP A 463 5.99 9.74 -16.86
CA ASP A 463 7.05 10.62 -17.42
C ASP A 463 8.33 9.84 -17.74
N VAL A 464 8.68 8.85 -16.92
CA VAL A 464 9.96 8.13 -17.04
C VAL A 464 9.76 6.64 -16.77
N VAL A 465 10.39 5.80 -17.61
CA VAL A 465 10.54 4.37 -17.39
C VAL A 465 12.01 4.04 -17.23
N VAL A 466 12.36 3.25 -16.21
CA VAL A 466 13.75 2.86 -15.92
C VAL A 466 13.85 1.36 -15.76
N THR A 467 14.82 0.75 -16.45
CA THR A 467 15.26 -0.62 -16.22
C THR A 467 16.76 -0.65 -15.97
N GLU A 468 17.34 -1.82 -15.71
CA GLU A 468 18.80 -1.98 -15.62
C GLU A 468 19.50 -1.79 -16.97
N GLN A 469 18.75 -1.75 -18.08
CA GLN A 469 19.27 -1.48 -19.42
C GLN A 469 19.45 0.02 -19.65
N GLY A 470 18.64 0.88 -19.04
CA GLY A 470 18.70 2.32 -19.18
C GLY A 470 17.41 3.03 -18.73
N LEU A 471 17.29 4.29 -19.16
CA LEU A 471 16.19 5.18 -18.80
C LEU A 471 15.56 5.77 -20.06
N ALA A 472 14.24 5.68 -20.16
CA ALA A 472 13.40 6.30 -21.18
C ALA A 472 12.68 7.52 -20.57
N ASP A 473 13.06 8.72 -21.00
CA ASP A 473 12.35 9.97 -20.72
C ASP A 473 11.24 10.14 -21.76
N LEU A 474 9.99 10.08 -21.30
CA LEU A 474 8.79 10.08 -22.15
C LEU A 474 8.15 11.47 -22.26
N ARG A 475 8.67 12.45 -21.55
CA ARG A 475 8.09 13.79 -21.49
C ARG A 475 8.08 14.46 -22.87
N GLY A 476 6.91 14.97 -23.28
CA GLY A 476 6.73 15.63 -24.56
C GLY A 476 6.73 14.73 -25.79
N LEU A 477 6.82 13.41 -25.62
CA LEU A 477 6.82 12.43 -26.70
C LEU A 477 5.40 11.95 -27.04
N SER A 478 5.12 11.82 -28.34
CA SER A 478 3.93 11.12 -28.85
C SER A 478 4.05 9.59 -28.61
N PRO A 479 2.93 8.82 -28.62
CA PRO A 479 2.99 7.36 -28.44
C PRO A 479 4.00 6.67 -29.35
N ARG A 480 4.06 7.03 -30.64
CA ARG A 480 5.05 6.46 -31.57
C ARG A 480 6.49 6.76 -31.21
N GLN A 481 6.78 7.94 -30.67
CA GLN A 481 8.11 8.28 -30.20
C GLN A 481 8.45 7.56 -28.89
N ARG A 482 7.47 7.45 -27.98
CA ARG A 482 7.60 6.67 -26.73
C ARG A 482 7.97 5.22 -27.01
N ALA A 483 7.31 4.57 -27.97
CA ALA A 483 7.58 3.18 -28.34
C ALA A 483 9.05 2.95 -28.67
N LEU A 484 9.63 3.79 -29.51
CA LEU A 484 11.02 3.67 -29.93
C LEU A 484 11.98 3.87 -28.75
N VAL A 485 11.72 4.85 -27.89
CA VAL A 485 12.59 5.14 -26.73
C VAL A 485 12.49 4.05 -25.67
N ILE A 486 11.28 3.57 -25.34
CA ILE A 486 11.09 2.48 -24.37
C ILE A 486 11.78 1.20 -24.87
N ILE A 487 11.55 0.82 -26.12
CA ILE A 487 12.19 -0.37 -26.70
C ILE A 487 13.71 -0.22 -26.69
N ASP A 488 14.23 0.93 -27.14
CA ASP A 488 15.68 1.15 -27.20
C ASP A 488 16.36 1.16 -25.83
N LYS A 489 15.80 1.86 -24.86
CA LYS A 489 16.44 2.11 -23.56
C LYS A 489 16.09 1.09 -22.48
N CYS A 490 14.90 0.49 -22.53
CA CYS A 490 14.37 -0.28 -21.39
C CYS A 490 14.13 -1.76 -21.67
N ALA A 491 14.01 -2.19 -22.94
CA ALA A 491 13.79 -3.59 -23.26
C ALA A 491 15.04 -4.44 -23.01
N HIS A 492 14.83 -5.68 -22.52
CA HIS A 492 15.90 -6.66 -22.43
C HIS A 492 16.50 -6.93 -23.82
N PRO A 493 17.82 -7.04 -23.99
CA PRO A 493 18.47 -7.23 -25.30
C PRO A 493 17.85 -8.35 -26.13
N ASP A 494 17.56 -9.50 -25.51
CA ASP A 494 16.97 -10.66 -26.17
C ASP A 494 15.53 -10.45 -26.68
N TYR A 495 14.84 -9.41 -26.24
CA TYR A 495 13.46 -9.06 -26.65
C TYR A 495 13.38 -7.81 -27.50
N LYS A 496 14.48 -7.04 -27.59
CA LYS A 496 14.49 -5.73 -28.23
C LYS A 496 14.11 -5.79 -29.70
N ASP A 497 14.74 -6.68 -30.47
CA ASP A 497 14.48 -6.83 -31.90
C ASP A 497 13.04 -7.31 -32.14
N GLN A 498 12.57 -8.28 -31.34
CA GLN A 498 11.20 -8.77 -31.42
C GLN A 498 10.16 -7.67 -31.18
N LEU A 499 10.36 -6.81 -30.20
CA LEU A 499 9.48 -5.67 -29.92
C LEU A 499 9.52 -4.62 -31.02
N LEU A 500 10.72 -4.36 -31.59
CA LEU A 500 10.88 -3.42 -32.70
C LEU A 500 10.20 -3.93 -33.96
N ASP A 501 10.29 -5.23 -34.25
CA ASP A 501 9.59 -5.88 -35.36
C ASP A 501 8.06 -5.74 -35.19
N TYR A 502 7.54 -6.00 -34.01
CA TYR A 502 6.10 -5.78 -33.73
C TYR A 502 5.69 -4.33 -34.01
N TYR A 503 6.44 -3.36 -33.49
CA TYR A 503 6.15 -1.95 -33.67
C TYR A 503 6.14 -1.57 -35.14
N ASN A 504 7.14 -2.00 -35.92
CA ASN A 504 7.27 -1.68 -37.35
C ASN A 504 6.12 -2.30 -38.16
N MET A 505 5.76 -3.55 -37.89
CA MET A 505 4.63 -4.21 -38.54
C MET A 505 3.32 -3.52 -38.19
N ALA A 506 3.08 -3.22 -36.91
CA ALA A 506 1.89 -2.54 -36.44
C ALA A 506 1.77 -1.13 -37.06
N LEU A 507 2.85 -0.37 -37.11
CA LEU A 507 2.88 0.96 -37.71
C LEU A 507 2.55 0.89 -39.21
N HIS A 508 3.17 -0.03 -39.94
CA HIS A 508 2.92 -0.23 -41.38
C HIS A 508 1.45 -0.53 -41.67
N GLU A 509 0.85 -1.48 -40.94
CA GLU A 509 -0.54 -1.86 -41.13
C GLU A 509 -1.54 -0.77 -40.70
N CYS A 510 -1.23 -0.07 -39.60
CA CYS A 510 -2.09 0.99 -39.09
C CYS A 510 -2.06 2.26 -39.96
N ILE A 511 -0.92 2.59 -40.58
CA ILE A 511 -0.83 3.72 -41.54
C ILE A 511 -1.79 3.51 -42.70
N LYS A 512 -1.81 2.30 -43.26
CA LYS A 512 -2.71 1.95 -44.39
C LYS A 512 -4.19 2.15 -44.06
N LYS A 513 -4.53 2.05 -42.79
CA LYS A 513 -5.92 2.13 -42.28
C LYS A 513 -6.26 3.50 -41.68
N GLY A 514 -5.32 4.45 -41.67
CA GLY A 514 -5.49 5.76 -41.01
C GLY A 514 -5.57 5.65 -39.48
N MET A 515 -4.91 4.67 -38.85
CA MET A 515 -5.00 4.35 -37.42
C MET A 515 -3.62 4.42 -36.72
N ALA A 516 -2.72 5.28 -37.17
CA ALA A 516 -1.31 5.27 -36.78
C ALA A 516 -0.99 6.16 -35.55
N HIS A 517 -1.95 6.51 -34.71
CA HIS A 517 -1.71 7.27 -33.48
C HIS A 517 -0.94 6.42 -32.47
N GLU A 518 -1.49 5.25 -32.14
CA GLU A 518 -0.94 4.25 -31.23
C GLU A 518 -1.05 2.87 -31.92
N PRO A 519 -0.08 2.51 -32.78
CA PRO A 519 -0.22 1.39 -33.68
C PRO A 519 -0.21 0.04 -32.95
N HIS A 520 -1.27 -0.75 -33.13
CA HIS A 520 -1.38 -2.12 -32.62
C HIS A 520 -1.89 -3.12 -33.67
N MET A 521 -1.36 -4.32 -33.65
CA MET A 521 -1.94 -5.48 -34.29
C MET A 521 -2.72 -6.27 -33.25
N LEU A 522 -4.01 -5.97 -33.06
CA LEU A 522 -4.82 -6.52 -31.96
C LEU A 522 -4.73 -8.06 -31.83
N ARG A 523 -4.69 -8.80 -32.95
CA ARG A 523 -4.56 -10.26 -32.92
C ARG A 523 -3.24 -10.75 -32.36
N ASN A 524 -2.20 -9.91 -32.41
CA ASN A 524 -0.83 -10.27 -32.05
C ASN A 524 -0.35 -9.55 -30.79
N ALA A 525 -1.12 -8.58 -30.28
CA ALA A 525 -0.72 -7.72 -29.16
C ALA A 525 -0.33 -8.50 -27.89
N PHE A 526 -0.99 -9.63 -27.65
CA PHE A 526 -0.73 -10.51 -26.49
C PHE A 526 0.03 -11.78 -26.84
N LYS A 527 0.58 -11.90 -28.06
CA LYS A 527 1.22 -13.14 -28.51
C LYS A 527 2.40 -13.57 -27.65
N MET A 528 3.16 -12.62 -27.09
CA MET A 528 4.22 -12.89 -26.11
C MET A 528 3.67 -13.55 -24.85
N HIS A 529 2.56 -13.07 -24.33
CA HIS A 529 1.91 -13.60 -23.14
C HIS A 529 1.31 -15.00 -23.40
N CYS A 530 0.64 -15.18 -24.55
CA CYS A 530 0.13 -16.49 -24.96
C CYS A 530 1.26 -17.52 -25.12
N ALA A 531 2.37 -17.12 -25.74
CA ALA A 531 3.53 -17.99 -25.87
C ALA A 531 4.14 -18.39 -24.51
N PHE A 532 4.13 -17.47 -23.54
CA PHE A 532 4.55 -17.81 -22.20
C PHE A 532 3.63 -18.82 -21.51
N GLU A 533 2.32 -18.69 -21.65
CA GLU A 533 1.36 -19.68 -21.11
C GLU A 533 1.49 -21.05 -21.79
N GLU A 534 1.68 -21.06 -23.09
CA GLU A 534 1.72 -22.30 -23.89
C GLU A 534 3.08 -23.02 -23.82
N ARG A 535 4.18 -22.25 -23.86
CA ARG A 535 5.55 -22.77 -24.06
C ARG A 535 6.53 -22.38 -22.94
N GLY A 536 6.11 -21.54 -21.99
CA GLY A 536 6.96 -21.07 -20.89
C GLY A 536 8.00 -20.02 -21.29
N THR A 537 7.90 -19.41 -22.47
CA THR A 537 8.80 -18.36 -22.96
C THR A 537 8.02 -17.28 -23.68
N MET A 538 8.48 -16.03 -23.57
CA MET A 538 7.95 -14.90 -24.34
C MET A 538 8.65 -14.71 -25.70
N LYS A 539 9.65 -15.53 -26.01
CA LYS A 539 10.31 -15.50 -27.31
C LYS A 539 9.38 -16.05 -28.40
N LEU A 540 9.35 -15.36 -29.54
CA LEU A 540 8.55 -15.72 -30.71
C LEU A 540 9.47 -15.93 -31.89
N ASP A 541 9.13 -16.90 -32.74
CA ASP A 541 9.81 -17.08 -34.02
C ASP A 541 9.36 -16.02 -35.02
N LYS A 542 8.09 -15.61 -34.95
CA LYS A 542 7.48 -14.58 -35.79
C LYS A 542 6.17 -14.03 -35.22
N TRP A 543 5.73 -12.89 -35.70
CA TRP A 543 4.49 -12.23 -35.26
C TRP A 543 3.23 -12.63 -36.05
N ASP A 544 3.36 -13.16 -37.25
CA ASP A 544 2.27 -13.63 -38.15
C ASP A 544 1.84 -15.09 -37.89
#